data_1922c5c18c047f99b4a79386efee4145
#
_entry.id   1922c5c18c047f99b4a79386efee4145
#
_cell.length_a   1.000
_cell.length_b   1.000
_cell.length_c   1.000
_cell.angle_alpha   90.00
_cell.angle_beta   90.00
_cell.angle_gamma   90.00
#
_symmetry.space_group_name_H-M   'P 1'
#
loop_
_entity.id
_entity.type
_entity.pdbx_description
1 polymer ?
#
loop_
_entity_poly.entity_id
_entity_poly.type
_entity_poly.pdbx_seq_one_letter_code
_entity_poly.pdbx_strand_id
1 'polypeptide(L)'
;MSTRCAIGLKRENGEVAAIYCHNDGYPEGVGAILGRWYRNAEKVEALLKLGSISSLGAKLEPEAGAEHAFFNRQQDVTYAYHRDRKDPETSATVYPSVKSYSENARKDFWADFLYLFDNGKWLVFGSNGDWVEIKTEK
;
A
#
# COMPACT_ATOMS: atom_id res chain seq x y z
N MET A 1 4.29 7.29 -17.23
CA MET A 1 4.73 6.05 -16.57
C MET A 1 4.25 6.04 -15.13
N SER A 2 3.77 4.89 -14.70
CA SER A 2 3.32 4.75 -13.31
C SER A 2 4.49 4.46 -12.39
N THR A 3 4.52 5.11 -11.22
CA THR A 3 5.47 4.76 -10.17
C THR A 3 4.80 3.72 -9.28
N ARG A 4 5.37 2.52 -9.24
CA ARG A 4 4.79 1.39 -8.52
C ARG A 4 5.40 1.25 -7.16
N CYS A 5 4.61 0.72 -6.22
CA CYS A 5 5.12 0.43 -4.89
C CYS A 5 4.48 -0.81 -4.29
N ALA A 6 5.08 -1.29 -3.21
CA ALA A 6 4.47 -2.29 -2.34
C ALA A 6 4.15 -1.62 -1.01
N ILE A 7 3.05 -2.02 -0.40
CA ILE A 7 2.61 -1.51 0.91
C ILE A 7 2.57 -2.70 1.85
N GLY A 8 3.41 -2.70 2.87
CA GLY A 8 3.58 -3.82 3.79
C GLY A 8 3.24 -3.48 5.23
N LEU A 9 2.86 -4.49 5.97
CA LEU A 9 2.60 -4.41 7.40
C LEU A 9 3.45 -5.47 8.10
N LYS A 10 4.27 -5.05 9.05
CA LYS A 10 5.03 -5.96 9.90
C LYS A 10 4.12 -6.46 11.01
N ARG A 11 4.00 -7.78 11.12
CA ARG A 11 3.19 -8.42 12.15
C ARG A 11 4.03 -8.78 13.36
N GLU A 12 3.36 -9.11 14.47
CA GLU A 12 4.03 -9.41 15.73
C GLU A 12 5.04 -10.56 15.63
N ASN A 13 4.74 -11.54 14.78
CA ASN A 13 5.64 -12.67 14.55
C ASN A 13 6.84 -12.34 13.64
N GLY A 14 6.95 -11.10 13.19
CA GLY A 14 8.04 -10.67 12.30
C GLY A 14 7.76 -10.80 10.82
N GLU A 15 6.67 -11.44 10.44
CA GLU A 15 6.28 -11.54 9.04
C GLU A 15 5.82 -10.20 8.49
N VAL A 16 5.96 -10.02 7.17
CA VAL A 16 5.44 -8.84 6.48
C VAL A 16 4.43 -9.29 5.44
N ALA A 17 3.21 -8.77 5.56
CA ALA A 17 2.19 -8.96 4.52
C ALA A 17 2.17 -7.71 3.66
N ALA A 18 2.20 -7.87 2.34
CA ALA A 18 2.31 -6.72 1.43
C ALA A 18 1.41 -6.86 0.21
N ILE A 19 0.94 -5.72 -0.28
CA ILE A 19 0.14 -5.64 -1.51
C ILE A 19 0.83 -4.72 -2.51
N TYR A 20 0.42 -4.86 -3.77
CA TYR A 20 0.90 -4.05 -4.89
C TYR A 20 0.04 -2.80 -5.06
N CYS A 21 0.68 -1.66 -5.36
CA CYS A 21 -0.01 -0.43 -5.76
C CYS A 21 0.60 0.08 -7.06
N HIS A 22 -0.25 0.30 -8.07
CA HIS A 22 0.21 0.60 -9.42
C HIS A 22 0.58 2.06 -9.64
N ASN A 23 -0.14 2.99 -9.02
CA ASN A 23 0.00 4.43 -9.32
C ASN A 23 0.49 5.23 -8.13
N ASP A 24 1.28 6.27 -8.43
CA ASP A 24 1.69 7.31 -7.48
C ASP A 24 2.44 6.77 -6.26
N GLY A 25 3.25 5.73 -6.47
CA GLY A 25 3.98 5.05 -5.39
C GLY A 25 5.11 5.84 -4.75
N TYR A 26 5.41 7.03 -5.24
CA TYR A 26 6.49 7.87 -4.69
C TYR A 26 6.06 8.46 -3.32
N PRO A 27 7.05 8.90 -2.50
CA PRO A 27 6.74 9.36 -1.14
C PRO A 27 5.75 10.51 -1.05
N GLU A 28 5.74 11.43 -2.02
CA GLU A 28 4.81 12.56 -2.05
C GLU A 28 3.38 12.14 -2.42
N GLY A 29 3.21 10.95 -2.99
CA GLY A 29 1.92 10.37 -3.32
C GLY A 29 1.46 9.38 -2.26
N VAL A 30 1.72 8.09 -2.50
CA VAL A 30 1.31 7.02 -1.56
C VAL A 30 1.89 7.26 -0.16
N GLY A 31 3.17 7.64 -0.06
CA GLY A 31 3.78 7.86 1.25
C GLY A 31 3.06 8.91 2.08
N ALA A 32 2.68 10.03 1.46
CA ALA A 32 1.96 11.10 2.15
C ALA A 32 0.57 10.63 2.61
N ILE A 33 -0.13 9.86 1.78
CA ILE A 33 -1.46 9.33 2.12
C ILE A 33 -1.36 8.34 3.27
N LEU A 34 -0.41 7.42 3.21
CA LEU A 34 -0.19 6.44 4.28
C LEU A 34 0.11 7.13 5.60
N GLY A 35 1.04 8.07 5.58
CA GLY A 35 1.45 8.76 6.80
C GLY A 35 0.36 9.60 7.43
N ARG A 36 -0.54 10.16 6.62
CA ARG A 36 -1.60 11.03 7.10
C ARG A 36 -2.87 10.28 7.50
N TRP A 37 -3.26 9.27 6.73
CA TRP A 37 -4.59 8.65 6.84
C TRP A 37 -4.59 7.23 7.35
N TYR A 38 -3.45 6.51 7.27
CA TYR A 38 -3.34 5.10 7.65
C TYR A 38 -2.43 4.97 8.87
N ARG A 39 -2.93 5.42 10.03
CA ARG A 39 -2.12 5.57 11.23
C ARG A 39 -2.31 4.48 12.28
N ASN A 40 -3.19 3.52 12.04
CA ASN A 40 -3.38 2.41 12.96
C ASN A 40 -3.38 1.08 12.20
N ALA A 41 -3.02 0.01 12.91
CA ALA A 41 -2.85 -1.30 12.32
C ALA A 41 -4.16 -1.85 11.75
N GLU A 42 -5.30 -1.54 12.37
CA GLU A 42 -6.59 -2.03 11.90
C GLU A 42 -6.91 -1.52 10.50
N LYS A 43 -6.67 -0.25 10.24
CA LYS A 43 -6.92 0.32 8.93
C LYS A 43 -5.93 -0.21 7.89
N VAL A 44 -4.68 -0.41 8.29
CA VAL A 44 -3.68 -1.00 7.39
C VAL A 44 -4.05 -2.44 7.05
N GLU A 45 -4.49 -3.24 8.03
CA GLU A 45 -4.96 -4.60 7.76
C GLU A 45 -6.16 -4.60 6.80
N ALA A 46 -7.10 -3.67 6.97
CA ALA A 46 -8.24 -3.56 6.07
C ALA A 46 -7.80 -3.23 4.64
N LEU A 47 -6.81 -2.37 4.49
CA LEU A 47 -6.21 -2.07 3.18
C LEU A 47 -5.60 -3.33 2.56
N LEU A 48 -4.83 -4.08 3.33
CA LEU A 48 -4.18 -5.29 2.82
C LEU A 48 -5.19 -6.35 2.37
N LYS A 49 -6.35 -6.42 3.00
CA LYS A 49 -7.40 -7.37 2.61
C LYS A 49 -7.95 -7.10 1.22
N LEU A 50 -7.81 -5.89 0.70
CA LEU A 50 -8.23 -5.59 -0.66
C LEU A 50 -7.33 -6.24 -1.71
N GLY A 51 -6.11 -6.63 -1.34
CA GLY A 51 -5.12 -7.13 -2.29
C GLY A 51 -4.55 -6.02 -3.14
N SER A 52 -4.12 -6.33 -4.36
CA SER A 52 -3.52 -5.34 -5.26
C SER A 52 -4.47 -4.18 -5.53
N ILE A 53 -3.92 -2.96 -5.51
CA ILE A 53 -4.70 -1.75 -5.77
C ILE A 53 -4.11 -0.97 -6.94
N SER A 54 -4.98 -0.27 -7.65
CA SER A 54 -4.56 0.62 -8.73
C SER A 54 -4.06 1.95 -8.15
N SER A 55 -4.80 2.49 -7.20
CA SER A 55 -4.45 3.76 -6.57
C SER A 55 -4.91 3.77 -5.12
N LEU A 56 -4.15 4.45 -4.28
CA LEU A 56 -4.46 4.59 -2.86
C LEU A 56 -5.18 5.91 -2.62
N GLY A 57 -6.26 5.86 -1.83
CA GLY A 57 -6.94 7.05 -1.36
C GLY A 57 -7.03 7.07 0.17
N ALA A 58 -7.43 8.20 0.72
CA ALA A 58 -7.60 8.35 2.16
C ALA A 58 -8.70 7.45 2.71
N LYS A 59 -9.69 7.15 1.88
CA LYS A 59 -10.84 6.30 2.25
C LYS A 59 -10.70 4.94 1.60
N LEU A 60 -11.04 3.89 2.36
CA LEU A 60 -11.01 2.53 1.84
C LEU A 60 -12.28 2.18 1.07
N GLU A 61 -13.44 2.63 1.56
CA GLU A 61 -14.73 2.23 1.02
C GLU A 61 -15.35 3.32 0.15
N PRO A 62 -15.87 2.98 -1.04
CA PRO A 62 -16.60 3.95 -1.85
C PRO A 62 -17.96 4.26 -1.22
N GLU A 63 -18.49 5.44 -1.53
CA GLU A 63 -19.84 5.79 -1.12
C GLU A 63 -20.86 4.90 -1.82
N ALA A 64 -21.84 4.42 -1.06
CA ALA A 64 -22.91 3.61 -1.61
C ALA A 64 -23.82 4.47 -2.52
N GLY A 65 -24.25 3.87 -3.63
CA GLY A 65 -25.16 4.53 -4.56
C GLY A 65 -24.51 5.43 -5.59
N ALA A 66 -23.19 5.64 -5.51
CA ALA A 66 -22.45 6.41 -6.50
C ALA A 66 -21.48 5.50 -7.25
N GLU A 67 -21.21 5.83 -8.51
CA GLU A 67 -20.29 5.02 -9.32
C GLU A 67 -18.86 5.12 -8.81
N HIS A 68 -18.17 3.99 -8.79
CA HIS A 68 -16.74 3.92 -8.52
C HIS A 68 -16.15 2.91 -9.49
N ALA A 69 -15.77 3.36 -10.67
CA ALA A 69 -15.33 2.52 -11.77
C ALA A 69 -13.95 2.96 -12.26
N PHE A 70 -13.31 2.12 -13.07
CA PHE A 70 -11.93 2.37 -13.52
C PHE A 70 -11.74 3.75 -14.17
N PHE A 71 -12.70 4.18 -14.98
CA PHE A 71 -12.63 5.48 -15.65
C PHE A 71 -13.49 6.56 -14.99
N ASN A 72 -14.11 6.25 -13.84
CA ASN A 72 -14.93 7.23 -13.12
C ASN A 72 -14.85 6.91 -11.63
N ARG A 73 -13.71 7.22 -11.03
CA ARG A 73 -13.41 6.89 -9.64
C ARG A 73 -13.91 7.95 -8.69
N GLN A 74 -14.39 7.52 -7.54
CA GLN A 74 -14.71 8.46 -6.48
C GLN A 74 -13.43 9.10 -5.95
N GLN A 75 -13.49 10.38 -5.67
CA GLN A 75 -12.34 11.13 -5.18
C GLN A 75 -11.92 10.62 -3.80
N ASP A 76 -10.61 10.52 -3.59
CA ASP A 76 -9.99 10.10 -2.32
C ASP A 76 -10.35 8.69 -1.86
N VAL A 77 -10.87 7.85 -2.75
CA VAL A 77 -11.21 6.45 -2.45
C VAL A 77 -10.21 5.53 -3.12
N THR A 78 -9.72 4.55 -2.36
CA THR A 78 -8.81 3.52 -2.86
C THR A 78 -9.51 2.70 -3.95
N TYR A 79 -8.83 2.49 -5.08
CA TYR A 79 -9.36 1.66 -6.16
C TYR A 79 -8.65 0.30 -6.15
N ALA A 80 -9.40 -0.74 -5.81
CA ALA A 80 -8.88 -2.10 -5.71
C ALA A 80 -9.30 -2.91 -6.93
N TYR A 81 -8.34 -3.64 -7.52
CA TYR A 81 -8.62 -4.38 -8.74
C TYR A 81 -9.68 -5.47 -8.56
N HIS A 82 -9.60 -6.23 -7.48
CA HIS A 82 -10.57 -7.30 -7.24
C HIS A 82 -11.96 -6.75 -6.88
N ARG A 83 -12.02 -5.85 -5.92
CA ARG A 83 -13.31 -5.31 -5.45
C ARG A 83 -14.01 -4.46 -6.50
N ASP A 84 -13.26 -3.57 -7.17
CA ASP A 84 -13.86 -2.50 -7.96
C ASP A 84 -13.87 -2.77 -9.46
N ARG A 85 -12.97 -3.64 -9.94
CA ARG A 85 -12.89 -3.98 -11.36
C ARG A 85 -13.24 -5.44 -11.63
N LYS A 86 -13.55 -6.20 -10.59
CA LYS A 86 -13.91 -7.62 -10.69
C LYS A 86 -12.79 -8.50 -11.23
N ASP A 87 -11.55 -8.08 -11.03
CA ASP A 87 -10.39 -8.90 -11.41
C ASP A 87 -10.31 -10.12 -10.49
N PRO A 88 -9.55 -11.15 -10.87
CA PRO A 88 -9.28 -12.28 -9.97
C PRO A 88 -8.70 -11.79 -8.65
N GLU A 89 -9.00 -12.49 -7.56
CA GLU A 89 -8.53 -12.11 -6.24
C GLU A 89 -7.00 -12.10 -6.18
N THR A 90 -6.44 -11.01 -5.64
CA THR A 90 -5.00 -10.83 -5.49
C THR A 90 -4.71 -10.62 -4.00
N SER A 91 -4.46 -11.71 -3.30
CA SER A 91 -4.18 -11.65 -1.87
C SER A 91 -2.81 -11.02 -1.59
N ALA A 92 -2.64 -10.53 -0.36
CA ALA A 92 -1.35 -10.02 0.08
C ALA A 92 -0.30 -11.12 0.03
N THR A 93 0.92 -10.75 -0.33
CA THR A 93 2.08 -11.64 -0.31
C THR A 93 2.72 -11.57 1.07
N VAL A 94 3.04 -12.71 1.67
CA VAL A 94 3.65 -12.76 3.00
C VAL A 94 5.13 -13.10 2.89
N TYR A 95 5.96 -12.27 3.50
CA TYR A 95 7.40 -12.48 3.60
C TYR A 95 7.75 -12.89 5.04
N PRO A 96 8.72 -13.80 5.23
CA PRO A 96 9.03 -14.29 6.58
C PRO A 96 9.69 -13.25 7.49
N SER A 97 10.23 -12.16 6.92
CA SER A 97 10.93 -11.15 7.70
C SER A 97 10.96 -9.83 6.94
N VAL A 98 11.30 -8.75 7.63
CA VAL A 98 11.54 -7.44 7.01
C VAL A 98 12.68 -7.52 6.01
N LYS A 99 13.73 -8.27 6.36
CA LYS A 99 14.89 -8.46 5.46
C LYS A 99 14.45 -9.13 4.15
N SER A 100 13.67 -10.20 4.24
CA SER A 100 13.15 -10.89 3.05
C SER A 100 12.29 -9.94 2.20
N TYR A 101 11.46 -9.13 2.84
CA TYR A 101 10.65 -8.14 2.16
C TYR A 101 11.53 -7.13 1.40
N SER A 102 12.52 -6.56 2.07
CA SER A 102 13.39 -5.55 1.44
C SER A 102 14.25 -6.15 0.31
N GLU A 103 14.59 -7.43 0.40
CA GLU A 103 15.43 -8.08 -0.62
C GLU A 103 14.66 -8.53 -1.85
N ASN A 104 13.38 -8.85 -1.71
CA ASN A 104 12.62 -9.52 -2.75
C ASN A 104 11.44 -8.71 -3.32
N ALA A 105 10.84 -7.84 -2.52
CA ALA A 105 9.57 -7.22 -2.93
C ALA A 105 9.72 -6.26 -4.11
N ARG A 106 10.84 -5.57 -4.26
CA ARG A 106 11.04 -4.68 -5.41
C ARG A 106 10.95 -5.46 -6.71
N LYS A 107 11.53 -6.66 -6.72
CA LYS A 107 11.50 -7.55 -7.87
C LYS A 107 10.11 -8.16 -8.04
N ASP A 108 9.54 -8.67 -6.93
CA ASP A 108 8.27 -9.38 -6.98
C ASP A 108 7.11 -8.49 -7.43
N PHE A 109 7.13 -7.23 -7.05
CA PHE A 109 6.07 -6.26 -7.37
C PHE A 109 6.46 -5.28 -8.47
N TRP A 110 7.68 -5.34 -9.00
CA TRP A 110 8.22 -4.34 -9.94
C TRP A 110 8.14 -2.94 -9.32
N ALA A 111 8.42 -2.85 -8.03
CA ALA A 111 8.18 -1.65 -7.25
C ALA A 111 9.39 -0.73 -7.22
N ASP A 112 9.14 0.57 -7.37
CA ASP A 112 10.18 1.59 -7.20
C ASP A 112 10.41 1.90 -5.73
N PHE A 113 9.36 1.78 -4.91
CA PHE A 113 9.41 2.03 -3.48
C PHE A 113 8.71 0.93 -2.71
N LEU A 114 9.22 0.63 -1.50
CA LEU A 114 8.58 -0.29 -0.57
C LEU A 114 8.17 0.49 0.67
N TYR A 115 6.95 0.29 1.14
CA TYR A 115 6.46 0.89 2.37
C TYR A 115 6.24 -0.18 3.42
N LEU A 116 6.52 0.16 4.67
CA LEU A 116 6.39 -0.77 5.79
C LEU A 116 5.79 -0.06 6.99
N PHE A 117 4.67 -0.57 7.49
CA PHE A 117 4.09 -0.12 8.75
C PHE A 117 4.65 -0.98 9.88
N ASP A 118 5.42 -0.38 10.76
CA ASP A 118 6.11 -1.07 11.84
C ASP A 118 5.90 -0.28 13.13
N ASN A 119 5.21 -0.87 14.08
CA ASN A 119 5.01 -0.30 15.41
C ASN A 119 4.48 1.13 15.38
N GLY A 120 3.45 1.36 14.57
CA GLY A 120 2.79 2.66 14.45
C GLY A 120 3.49 3.68 13.58
N LYS A 121 4.57 3.28 12.90
CA LYS A 121 5.34 4.18 12.04
C LYS A 121 5.40 3.66 10.62
N TRP A 122 5.38 4.57 9.66
CA TRP A 122 5.61 4.24 8.27
C TRP A 122 7.06 4.45 7.89
N LEU A 123 7.64 3.44 7.24
CA LEU A 123 9.00 3.51 6.72
C LEU A 123 8.95 3.34 5.21
N VAL A 124 9.89 3.98 4.50
CA VAL A 124 10.03 3.80 3.05
C VAL A 124 11.42 3.31 2.74
N PHE A 125 11.51 2.33 1.83
CA PHE A 125 12.77 1.78 1.33
C PHE A 125 12.93 2.24 -0.12
N GLY A 126 13.94 3.06 -0.35
CA GLY A 126 14.20 3.62 -1.67
C GLY A 126 15.46 3.06 -2.30
N SER A 127 15.96 3.76 -3.31
CA SER A 127 17.11 3.31 -4.09
C SER A 127 18.43 3.30 -3.31
N ASN A 128 18.49 3.98 -2.17
CA ASN A 128 19.69 4.02 -1.33
C ASN A 128 19.88 2.76 -0.48
N GLY A 129 18.89 1.86 -0.45
CA GLY A 129 18.98 0.59 0.28
C GLY A 129 18.71 0.68 1.77
N ASP A 130 18.20 1.81 2.27
CA ASP A 130 17.90 2.00 3.68
C ASP A 130 16.42 2.30 3.91
N TRP A 131 15.92 1.87 5.07
CA TRP A 131 14.59 2.25 5.53
C TRP A 131 14.64 3.62 6.18
N VAL A 132 13.75 4.51 5.76
CA VAL A 132 13.67 5.88 6.28
C VAL A 132 12.26 6.13 6.79
N GLU A 133 12.13 6.67 8.00
CA GLU A 133 10.81 6.99 8.55
C GLU A 133 10.17 8.14 7.77
N ILE A 134 8.90 7.95 7.41
CA ILE A 134 8.12 9.01 6.77
C ILE A 134 7.64 9.96 7.85
N LYS A 135 8.04 11.22 7.74
CA LYS A 135 7.56 12.25 8.66
C LYS A 135 6.23 12.79 8.17
N THR A 136 5.26 12.84 9.06
CA THR A 136 3.95 13.36 8.74
C THR A 136 3.78 14.74 9.34
N GLU A 137 3.24 15.65 8.56
CA GLU A 137 2.83 16.94 9.08
C GLU A 137 1.53 16.79 9.88
N LYS A 138 1.48 17.50 10.96
CA LYS A 138 0.30 17.50 11.81
C LYS A 138 -0.77 18.44 11.28
#